data_616397603cf0ba5a3fc3899ce5f48206
#
_entry.id   616397603cf0ba5a3fc3899ce5f48206
#
_cell.length_a   1.000
_cell.length_b   1.000
_cell.length_c   1.000
_cell.angle_alpha   90.00
_cell.angle_beta   90.00
_cell.angle_gamma   90.00
#
_symmetry.space_group_name_H-M   'P 1'
#
loop_
_entity.id
_entity.type
_entity.pdbx_description
1 polymer ?
#
loop_
_entity_poly.entity_id
_entity_poly.type
_entity_poly.pdbx_seq_one_letter_code
_entity_poly.pdbx_strand_id
1 'polypeptide(L)'
;ILDLCTGSGCLAILAAHIIREASIYAVDLSQDALDVAAINVKDYGLEDRITLIRSDLLKSLRGRKYDLILTNPPYVPATEVAVFPPEFAAEPAMAHLGGRDGMELVRRILKDAKRHLAPGGSLICEVGLARDALEAEFPDLPFFWLDTEESEGEVFWLRRADF
;
A
#
# COMPACT_ATOMS: atom_id res chain seq x y z
N ILE A 1 -9.49 6.62 -5.87
CA ILE A 1 -8.33 6.23 -5.04
C ILE A 1 -8.17 4.72 -5.12
N LEU A 2 -6.95 4.24 -5.03
CA LEU A 2 -6.60 2.84 -4.87
C LEU A 2 -5.82 2.65 -3.57
N ASP A 3 -6.24 1.71 -2.73
CA ASP A 3 -5.51 1.23 -1.56
C ASP A 3 -4.99 -0.18 -1.86
N LEU A 4 -3.66 -0.33 -1.99
CA LEU A 4 -2.99 -1.61 -2.25
C LEU A 4 -2.48 -2.22 -0.95
N CYS A 5 -2.62 -3.53 -0.81
CA CYS A 5 -2.31 -4.27 0.41
C CYS A 5 -3.17 -3.74 1.57
N THR A 6 -4.48 -3.63 1.32
CA THR A 6 -5.42 -2.93 2.21
C THR A 6 -5.57 -3.56 3.59
N GLY A 7 -5.23 -4.86 3.73
CA GLY A 7 -5.38 -5.58 4.98
C GLY A 7 -6.81 -5.52 5.51
N SER A 8 -6.97 -4.94 6.69
CA SER A 8 -8.28 -4.72 7.32
C SER A 8 -9.13 -3.59 6.72
N GLY A 9 -8.63 -2.90 5.68
CA GLY A 9 -9.31 -1.76 5.06
C GLY A 9 -9.07 -0.41 5.73
N CYS A 10 -8.15 -0.33 6.68
CA CYS A 10 -7.94 0.86 7.51
C CYS A 10 -7.62 2.10 6.68
N LEU A 11 -6.64 2.03 5.76
CA LEU A 11 -6.29 3.17 4.90
C LEU A 11 -7.42 3.55 3.95
N ALA A 12 -8.13 2.58 3.37
CA ALA A 12 -9.29 2.83 2.53
C ALA A 12 -10.39 3.57 3.28
N ILE A 13 -10.71 3.15 4.51
CA ILE A 13 -11.72 3.77 5.37
C ILE A 13 -11.30 5.19 5.75
N LEU A 14 -10.04 5.38 6.17
CA LEU A 14 -9.49 6.69 6.50
C LEU A 14 -9.55 7.64 5.29
N ALA A 15 -9.13 7.18 4.12
CA ALA A 15 -9.20 7.96 2.88
C ALA A 15 -10.65 8.34 2.52
N ALA A 16 -11.62 7.44 2.74
CA ALA A 16 -13.03 7.74 2.53
C ALA A 16 -13.56 8.83 3.47
N HIS A 17 -13.10 8.88 4.71
CA HIS A 17 -13.50 9.92 5.65
C HIS A 17 -12.87 11.28 5.33
N ILE A 18 -11.61 11.29 4.91
CA ILE A 18 -10.88 12.54 4.59
C ILE A 18 -11.37 13.12 3.24
N ILE A 19 -11.51 12.26 2.22
CA ILE A 19 -11.84 12.69 0.86
C ILE A 19 -13.26 12.21 0.52
N ARG A 20 -14.26 12.95 0.98
CA ARG A 20 -15.67 12.55 0.98
C ARG A 20 -16.23 12.18 -0.38
N GLU A 21 -15.74 12.78 -1.46
CA GLU A 21 -16.22 12.54 -2.83
C GLU A 21 -15.48 11.38 -3.53
N ALA A 22 -14.47 10.78 -2.87
CA ALA A 22 -13.68 9.72 -3.50
C ALA A 22 -14.43 8.39 -3.55
N SER A 23 -14.33 7.71 -4.70
CA SER A 23 -14.56 6.26 -4.81
C SER A 23 -13.24 5.54 -4.60
N ILE A 24 -13.23 4.49 -3.79
CA ILE A 24 -12.02 3.79 -3.37
C ILE A 24 -12.09 2.34 -3.80
N TYR A 25 -11.01 1.86 -4.35
CA TYR A 25 -10.76 0.44 -4.60
C TYR A 25 -9.72 -0.02 -3.58
N ALA A 26 -10.09 -0.99 -2.75
CA ALA A 26 -9.23 -1.57 -1.73
C ALA A 26 -8.87 -3.00 -2.12
N VAL A 27 -7.57 -3.26 -2.23
CA VAL A 27 -7.04 -4.47 -2.87
C VAL A 27 -6.14 -5.23 -1.92
N ASP A 28 -6.38 -6.53 -1.81
CA ASP A 28 -5.48 -7.44 -1.10
C ASP A 28 -5.35 -8.78 -1.85
N LEU A 29 -4.27 -9.50 -1.58
CA LEU A 29 -4.06 -10.86 -2.04
C LEU A 29 -4.83 -11.86 -1.19
N SER A 30 -4.91 -11.62 0.13
CA SER A 30 -5.55 -12.46 1.12
C SER A 30 -7.07 -12.28 1.09
N GLN A 31 -7.81 -13.37 0.91
CA GLN A 31 -9.26 -13.35 1.05
C GLN A 31 -9.67 -13.09 2.51
N ASP A 32 -8.94 -13.67 3.46
CA ASP A 32 -9.23 -13.49 4.90
C ASP A 32 -9.09 -12.01 5.32
N ALA A 33 -8.08 -11.31 4.79
CA ALA A 33 -7.94 -9.86 5.01
C ALA A 33 -9.11 -9.08 4.43
N LEU A 34 -9.55 -9.42 3.21
CA LEU A 34 -10.71 -8.79 2.58
C LEU A 34 -12.02 -9.08 3.31
N ASP A 35 -12.16 -10.24 3.92
CA ASP A 35 -13.34 -10.58 4.73
C ASP A 35 -13.40 -9.70 5.99
N VAL A 36 -12.26 -9.43 6.63
CA VAL A 36 -12.15 -8.47 7.73
C VAL A 36 -12.43 -7.04 7.23
N ALA A 37 -11.84 -6.66 6.10
CA ALA A 37 -12.11 -5.35 5.50
C ALA A 37 -13.60 -5.14 5.19
N ALA A 38 -14.31 -6.18 4.72
CA ALA A 38 -15.74 -6.10 4.43
C ALA A 38 -16.57 -5.82 5.70
N ILE A 39 -16.20 -6.43 6.83
CA ILE A 39 -16.86 -6.15 8.13
C ILE A 39 -16.62 -4.68 8.50
N ASN A 40 -15.37 -4.22 8.45
CA ASN A 40 -15.02 -2.85 8.81
C ASN A 40 -15.70 -1.82 7.88
N VAL A 41 -15.66 -2.03 6.57
CA VAL A 41 -16.34 -1.15 5.59
C VAL A 41 -17.82 -1.03 5.89
N LYS A 42 -18.48 -2.13 6.22
CA LYS A 42 -19.90 -2.16 6.60
C LYS A 42 -20.17 -1.43 7.92
N ASP A 43 -19.34 -1.65 8.93
CA ASP A 43 -19.50 -1.02 10.24
C ASP A 43 -19.38 0.50 10.17
N TYR A 44 -18.60 1.00 9.19
CA TYR A 44 -18.49 2.45 8.89
C TYR A 44 -19.52 2.95 7.86
N GLY A 45 -20.37 2.07 7.29
CA GLY A 45 -21.40 2.45 6.31
C GLY A 45 -20.80 2.97 4.99
N LEU A 46 -19.71 2.36 4.52
CA LEU A 46 -18.94 2.81 3.36
C LEU A 46 -19.02 1.86 2.15
N GLU A 47 -19.96 0.91 2.15
CA GLU A 47 -20.11 -0.11 1.09
C GLU A 47 -20.35 0.50 -0.30
N ASP A 48 -21.03 1.63 -0.36
CA ASP A 48 -21.29 2.35 -1.63
C ASP A 48 -20.07 3.09 -2.16
N ARG A 49 -19.02 3.25 -1.36
CA ARG A 49 -17.83 4.04 -1.68
C ARG A 49 -16.54 3.23 -1.77
N ILE A 50 -16.46 2.09 -1.09
CA ILE A 50 -15.27 1.24 -1.05
C ILE A 50 -15.60 -0.07 -1.75
N THR A 51 -14.87 -0.38 -2.82
CA THR A 51 -14.95 -1.64 -3.54
C THR A 51 -13.76 -2.52 -3.18
N LEU A 52 -14.02 -3.68 -2.57
CA LEU A 52 -12.99 -4.66 -2.23
C LEU A 52 -12.69 -5.56 -3.43
N ILE A 53 -11.40 -5.77 -3.72
CA ILE A 53 -10.97 -6.58 -4.86
C ILE A 53 -9.83 -7.50 -4.44
N ARG A 54 -9.99 -8.80 -4.69
CA ARG A 54 -8.88 -9.75 -4.55
C ARG A 54 -7.94 -9.67 -5.75
N SER A 55 -6.66 -9.33 -5.50
CA SER A 55 -5.65 -9.22 -6.54
C SER A 55 -4.23 -9.36 -5.98
N ASP A 56 -3.33 -9.92 -6.77
CA ASP A 56 -1.88 -9.80 -6.52
C ASP A 56 -1.43 -8.44 -7.05
N LEU A 57 -1.38 -7.46 -6.15
CA LEU A 57 -1.14 -6.06 -6.44
C LEU A 57 -2.05 -5.56 -7.59
N LEU A 58 -1.46 -5.00 -8.64
CA LEU A 58 -2.15 -4.34 -9.76
C LEU A 58 -2.67 -5.32 -10.86
N LYS A 59 -2.45 -6.63 -10.71
CA LYS A 59 -2.70 -7.61 -11.80
C LYS A 59 -4.15 -7.65 -12.28
N SER A 60 -5.13 -7.56 -11.38
CA SER A 60 -6.57 -7.59 -11.71
C SER A 60 -7.14 -6.22 -12.10
N LEU A 61 -6.31 -5.16 -12.08
CA LEU A 61 -6.74 -3.77 -12.27
C LEU A 61 -6.38 -3.21 -13.65
N ARG A 62 -6.14 -4.07 -14.63
CA ARG A 62 -5.72 -3.66 -15.99
C ARG A 62 -6.66 -2.63 -16.60
N GLY A 63 -6.09 -1.55 -17.15
CA GLY A 63 -6.83 -0.47 -17.81
C GLY A 63 -7.44 0.56 -16.86
N ARG A 64 -7.43 0.33 -15.55
CA ARG A 64 -7.92 1.30 -14.57
C ARG A 64 -6.83 2.35 -14.25
N LYS A 65 -7.29 3.57 -13.98
CA LYS A 65 -6.46 4.72 -13.61
C LYS A 65 -6.97 5.31 -12.30
N TYR A 66 -6.03 5.75 -11.48
CA TYR A 66 -6.33 6.30 -10.15
C TYR A 66 -5.61 7.65 -9.97
N ASP A 67 -6.28 8.59 -9.33
CA ASP A 67 -5.70 9.89 -8.99
C ASP A 67 -4.71 9.77 -7.82
N LEU A 68 -4.93 8.76 -6.96
CA LEU A 68 -4.07 8.45 -5.84
C LEU A 68 -3.98 6.94 -5.64
N ILE A 69 -2.77 6.44 -5.50
CA ILE A 69 -2.48 5.09 -5.02
C ILE A 69 -1.86 5.24 -3.63
N LEU A 70 -2.49 4.63 -2.64
CA LEU A 70 -1.98 4.50 -1.28
C LEU A 70 -1.54 3.06 -1.07
N THR A 71 -0.46 2.83 -0.34
CA THR A 71 -0.07 1.48 0.02
C THR A 71 0.84 1.45 1.24
N ASN A 72 0.56 0.51 2.13
CA ASN A 72 1.47 0.04 3.17
C ASN A 72 1.72 -1.46 2.92
N PRO A 73 2.61 -1.81 1.99
CA PRO A 73 2.87 -3.20 1.66
C PRO A 73 3.71 -3.86 2.74
N PRO A 74 3.65 -5.19 2.91
CA PRO A 74 4.63 -5.90 3.71
C PRO A 74 6.06 -5.55 3.28
N TYR A 75 6.87 -5.04 4.22
CA TYR A 75 8.25 -4.59 3.95
C TYR A 75 9.30 -5.21 4.88
N VAL A 76 8.92 -6.16 5.76
CA VAL A 76 9.89 -6.79 6.66
C VAL A 76 10.63 -7.92 5.94
N PRO A 77 11.98 -7.95 6.02
CA PRO A 77 12.78 -9.05 5.50
C PRO A 77 12.41 -10.39 6.15
N ALA A 78 12.41 -11.48 5.37
CA ALA A 78 12.06 -12.80 5.87
C ALA A 78 12.92 -13.27 7.06
N THR A 79 14.15 -12.79 7.17
CA THR A 79 15.07 -13.09 8.27
C THR A 79 14.64 -12.43 9.57
N GLU A 80 13.96 -11.31 9.53
CA GLU A 80 13.51 -10.54 10.70
C GLU A 80 12.15 -11.03 11.20
N VAL A 81 11.27 -11.44 10.30
CA VAL A 81 9.96 -12.02 10.68
C VAL A 81 10.12 -13.25 11.58
N ALA A 82 11.19 -14.03 11.38
CA ALA A 82 11.47 -15.23 12.17
C ALA A 82 11.76 -14.97 13.66
N VAL A 83 12.08 -13.71 14.03
CA VAL A 83 12.42 -13.31 15.42
C VAL A 83 11.42 -12.32 16.03
N PHE A 84 10.25 -12.17 15.39
CA PHE A 84 9.21 -11.27 15.88
C PHE A 84 8.71 -11.68 17.27
N PRO A 85 8.39 -10.68 18.13
CA PRO A 85 7.73 -10.91 19.41
C PRO A 85 6.38 -11.66 19.26
N PRO A 86 5.93 -12.40 20.30
CA PRO A 86 4.72 -13.21 20.24
C PRO A 86 3.43 -12.46 19.87
N GLU A 87 3.35 -11.15 20.13
CA GLU A 87 2.21 -10.31 19.78
C GLU A 87 1.97 -10.24 18.28
N PHE A 88 3.02 -10.34 17.45
CA PHE A 88 2.89 -10.39 16.00
C PHE A 88 2.42 -11.75 15.46
N ALA A 89 2.40 -12.78 16.32
CA ALA A 89 1.88 -14.10 15.94
C ALA A 89 0.36 -14.11 15.72
N ALA A 90 -0.35 -13.08 16.15
CA ALA A 90 -1.78 -12.90 15.89
C ALA A 90 -2.08 -12.48 14.44
N GLU A 91 -1.09 -11.92 13.74
CA GLU A 91 -1.22 -11.52 12.35
C GLU A 91 -0.67 -12.61 11.40
N PRO A 92 -1.29 -12.80 10.22
CA PRO A 92 -0.76 -13.73 9.24
C PRO A 92 0.67 -13.35 8.84
N ALA A 93 1.60 -14.31 8.77
CA ALA A 93 2.99 -14.05 8.37
C ALA A 93 3.10 -13.30 7.01
N MET A 94 2.11 -13.46 6.14
CA MET A 94 2.01 -12.76 4.86
C MET A 94 1.83 -11.24 5.03
N ALA A 95 1.30 -10.77 6.15
CA ALA A 95 1.10 -9.35 6.41
C ALA A 95 2.42 -8.59 6.63
N HIS A 96 3.50 -9.30 6.95
CA HIS A 96 4.80 -8.70 7.25
C HIS A 96 5.85 -8.98 6.20
N LEU A 97 5.75 -10.12 5.48
CA LEU A 97 6.78 -10.62 4.58
C LEU A 97 6.92 -9.75 3.31
N GLY A 98 7.91 -8.87 3.29
CA GLY A 98 8.33 -8.08 2.13
C GLY A 98 9.27 -8.80 1.16
N GLY A 99 9.41 -10.13 1.28
CA GLY A 99 10.35 -10.91 0.52
C GLY A 99 11.71 -11.07 1.21
N ARG A 100 12.76 -11.35 0.43
CA ARG A 100 14.08 -11.64 0.97
C ARG A 100 14.74 -10.45 1.68
N ASP A 101 14.52 -9.25 1.18
CA ASP A 101 15.11 -7.99 1.66
C ASP A 101 14.07 -6.93 2.02
N GLY A 102 12.80 -7.30 2.12
CA GLY A 102 11.71 -6.39 2.44
C GLY A 102 11.20 -5.55 1.26
N MET A 103 11.89 -5.52 0.12
CA MET A 103 11.58 -4.59 -0.97
C MET A 103 10.86 -5.22 -2.18
N GLU A 104 10.59 -6.52 -2.15
CA GLU A 104 10.07 -7.23 -3.34
C GLU A 104 8.74 -6.64 -3.84
N LEU A 105 7.81 -6.36 -2.94
CA LEU A 105 6.51 -5.79 -3.31
C LEU A 105 6.65 -4.34 -3.77
N VAL A 106 7.47 -3.54 -3.10
CA VAL A 106 7.71 -2.14 -3.46
C VAL A 106 8.30 -2.03 -4.87
N ARG A 107 9.28 -2.89 -5.23
CA ARG A 107 9.81 -2.96 -6.60
C ARG A 107 8.75 -3.24 -7.65
N ARG A 108 7.84 -4.18 -7.35
CA ARG A 108 6.72 -4.51 -8.25
C ARG A 108 5.73 -3.36 -8.38
N ILE A 109 5.43 -2.67 -7.28
CA ILE A 109 4.56 -1.50 -7.27
C ILE A 109 5.19 -0.38 -8.11
N LEU A 110 6.44 0.01 -7.87
CA LEU A 110 7.13 1.06 -8.63
C LEU A 110 7.18 0.77 -10.13
N LYS A 111 7.42 -0.48 -10.51
CA LYS A 111 7.46 -0.91 -11.92
C LYS A 111 6.13 -0.68 -12.66
N ASP A 112 5.01 -0.87 -11.97
CA ASP A 112 3.70 -0.86 -12.61
C ASP A 112 2.85 0.38 -12.27
N ALA A 113 3.20 1.15 -11.24
CA ALA A 113 2.41 2.28 -10.72
C ALA A 113 2.08 3.32 -11.81
N LYS A 114 3.08 3.73 -12.62
CA LYS A 114 2.86 4.72 -13.71
C LYS A 114 1.69 4.35 -14.62
N ARG A 115 1.51 3.06 -14.90
CA ARG A 115 0.46 2.56 -15.80
C ARG A 115 -0.93 2.66 -15.18
N HIS A 116 -1.01 2.73 -13.87
CA HIS A 116 -2.24 2.80 -13.08
C HIS A 116 -2.51 4.19 -12.48
N LEU A 117 -1.60 5.14 -12.65
CA LEU A 117 -1.82 6.53 -12.26
C LEU A 117 -2.49 7.32 -13.39
N ALA A 118 -3.51 8.11 -13.06
CA ALA A 118 -4.10 9.10 -13.94
C ALA A 118 -3.10 10.23 -14.25
N PRO A 119 -3.29 11.03 -15.30
CA PRO A 119 -2.54 12.28 -15.46
C PRO A 119 -2.67 13.15 -14.21
N GLY A 120 -1.55 13.57 -13.63
CA GLY A 120 -1.52 14.31 -12.36
C GLY A 120 -1.67 13.45 -11.10
N GLY A 121 -1.88 12.15 -11.25
CA GLY A 121 -2.01 11.23 -10.11
C GLY A 121 -0.68 10.95 -9.39
N SER A 122 -0.78 10.41 -8.17
CA SER A 122 0.35 10.20 -7.26
C SER A 122 0.31 8.82 -6.59
N LEU A 123 1.49 8.35 -6.20
CA LEU A 123 1.70 7.20 -5.33
C LEU A 123 2.23 7.68 -3.97
N ILE A 124 1.62 7.22 -2.88
CA ILE A 124 2.14 7.34 -1.52
C ILE A 124 2.36 5.91 -1.01
N CYS A 125 3.57 5.62 -0.57
CA CYS A 125 3.97 4.27 -0.15
C CYS A 125 4.78 4.32 1.14
N GLU A 126 4.37 3.54 2.12
CA GLU A 126 5.14 3.25 3.32
C GLU A 126 6.13 2.13 3.03
N VAL A 127 7.35 2.23 3.57
CA VAL A 127 8.45 1.29 3.29
C VAL A 127 9.31 1.01 4.54
N GLY A 128 8.91 1.50 5.70
CA GLY A 128 9.70 1.38 6.91
C GLY A 128 11.12 1.93 6.72
N LEU A 129 12.12 1.18 7.15
CA LEU A 129 13.54 1.59 7.12
C LEU A 129 14.24 1.40 5.75
N ALA A 130 13.52 1.18 4.66
CA ALA A 130 14.11 0.85 3.36
C ALA A 130 14.56 2.08 2.53
N ARG A 131 14.52 3.30 3.06
CA ARG A 131 14.85 4.55 2.35
C ARG A 131 16.18 4.48 1.61
N ASP A 132 17.29 4.23 2.31
CA ASP A 132 18.61 4.24 1.71
C ASP A 132 18.77 3.20 0.60
N ALA A 133 18.15 2.02 0.80
CA ALA A 133 18.17 0.95 -0.18
C ALA A 133 17.36 1.32 -1.45
N LEU A 134 16.21 2.00 -1.29
CA LEU A 134 15.39 2.48 -2.40
C LEU A 134 16.09 3.57 -3.20
N GLU A 135 16.68 4.57 -2.54
CA GLU A 135 17.42 5.63 -3.19
C GLU A 135 18.63 5.10 -3.96
N ALA A 136 19.33 4.09 -3.40
CA ALA A 136 20.46 3.45 -4.08
C ALA A 136 20.02 2.61 -5.30
N GLU A 137 18.88 1.91 -5.22
CA GLU A 137 18.39 1.05 -6.30
C GLU A 137 17.68 1.83 -7.42
N PHE A 138 17.02 2.94 -7.08
CA PHE A 138 16.24 3.78 -8.00
C PHE A 138 16.73 5.23 -8.00
N PRO A 139 18.00 5.50 -8.36
CA PRO A 139 18.59 6.85 -8.26
C PRO A 139 17.93 7.89 -9.18
N ASP A 140 17.20 7.45 -10.20
CA ASP A 140 16.49 8.33 -11.14
C ASP A 140 15.08 8.72 -10.66
N LEU A 141 14.56 8.08 -9.60
CA LEU A 141 13.28 8.44 -9.02
C LEU A 141 13.45 9.51 -7.95
N PRO A 142 12.82 10.69 -8.11
CA PRO A 142 12.94 11.79 -7.15
C PRO A 142 11.97 11.56 -5.97
N PHE A 143 12.30 10.62 -5.09
CA PHE A 143 11.50 10.34 -3.91
C PHE A 143 11.33 11.60 -3.05
N PHE A 144 10.08 11.97 -2.79
CA PHE A 144 9.76 12.99 -1.81
C PHE A 144 9.33 12.29 -0.51
N TRP A 145 10.19 12.36 0.50
CA TRP A 145 9.93 11.74 1.80
C TRP A 145 9.01 12.62 2.64
N LEU A 146 8.00 11.97 3.21
CA LEU A 146 6.99 12.59 4.07
C LEU A 146 7.35 12.28 5.52
N ASP A 147 7.81 13.28 6.24
CA ASP A 147 8.18 13.15 7.64
C ASP A 147 7.02 13.59 8.54
N THR A 148 6.91 12.95 9.70
CA THR A 148 6.00 13.33 10.77
C THR A 148 6.81 13.59 12.06
N GLU A 149 6.15 13.95 13.15
CA GLU A 149 6.84 14.11 14.46
C GLU A 149 7.36 12.77 15.01
N GLU A 150 6.80 11.64 14.57
CA GLU A 150 7.07 10.29 15.10
C GLU A 150 7.76 9.37 14.08
N SER A 151 7.87 9.77 12.81
CA SER A 151 8.39 8.95 11.71
C SER A 151 9.17 9.80 10.72
N GLU A 152 10.39 9.40 10.39
CA GLU A 152 11.28 10.08 9.46
C GLU A 152 11.74 9.13 8.35
N GLY A 153 11.43 9.49 7.08
CA GLY A 153 11.89 8.75 5.91
C GLY A 153 11.24 7.39 5.68
N GLU A 154 10.10 7.11 6.30
CA GLU A 154 9.39 5.82 6.17
C GLU A 154 8.33 5.81 5.09
N VAL A 155 7.86 6.99 4.66
CA VAL A 155 6.82 7.15 3.65
C VAL A 155 7.31 8.03 2.53
N PHE A 156 7.18 7.59 1.29
CA PHE A 156 7.49 8.42 0.14
C PHE A 156 6.26 8.78 -0.69
N TRP A 157 6.37 9.89 -1.40
CA TRP A 157 5.45 10.35 -2.42
C TRP A 157 6.15 10.47 -3.77
N LEU A 158 5.51 9.96 -4.84
CA LEU A 158 5.92 10.12 -6.23
C LEU A 158 4.70 10.52 -7.08
N ARG A 159 4.88 11.47 -7.98
CA ARG A 159 3.86 11.79 -8.99
C ARG A 159 4.03 10.89 -10.21
N ARG A 160 2.96 10.69 -10.95
CA ARG A 160 3.04 9.95 -12.23
C ARG A 160 4.13 10.50 -13.17
N ALA A 161 4.41 11.80 -13.13
CA ALA A 161 5.42 12.45 -13.97
C ALA A 161 6.86 12.09 -13.57
N ASP A 162 7.07 11.61 -12.37
CA ASP A 162 8.37 11.29 -11.80
C ASP A 162 8.90 9.91 -12.23
N PHE A 163 8.03 9.06 -12.80
CA PHE A 163 8.39 7.77 -13.39
C PHE A 163 8.89 7.95 -14.85
#